data_efdbb8ee22e607f55080de49d2f5c7c5
#
_entry.id   efdbb8ee22e607f55080de49d2f5c7c5
#
_cell.length_a   1.000
_cell.length_b   1.000
_cell.length_c   1.000
_cell.angle_alpha   90.00
_cell.angle_beta   90.00
_cell.angle_gamma   90.00
#
_symmetry.space_group_name_H-M   'P 1'
#
loop_
_entity.id
_entity.type
_entity.pdbx_description
1 polymer ?
#
loop_
_entity_poly.entity_id
_entity_poly.type
_entity_poly.pdbx_seq_one_letter_code
_entity_poly.pdbx_strand_id
1 'polypeptide(L)'
;VEYDHARICSLIRNLTGEGYAVPAAADVDAALLSGETETALIKQLSLFCEELRLAARDYDPSHINRYLVELAGCFHRFYTVCRIKGEEDAVLKARLKLADETRSVLKNGLALLGVDAPEKM
;
A
#
# COMPACT_ATOMS: atom_id res chain seq x y z
N VAL A 1 7.70 9.20 1.31
CA VAL A 1 7.02 8.30 0.36
C VAL A 1 7.99 7.27 -0.21
N GLU A 2 9.16 7.69 -0.69
CA GLU A 2 10.19 6.77 -1.18
C GLU A 2 10.65 5.80 -0.09
N TYR A 3 10.87 6.30 1.12
CA TYR A 3 11.22 5.48 2.28
C TYR A 3 10.11 4.47 2.61
N ASP A 4 8.85 4.90 2.54
CA ASP A 4 7.72 4.04 2.81
C ASP A 4 7.62 2.91 1.79
N HIS A 5 7.86 3.19 0.51
CA HIS A 5 7.90 2.18 -0.53
C HIS A 5 9.01 1.15 -0.23
N ALA A 6 10.21 1.61 0.11
CA ALA A 6 11.34 0.73 0.44
C ALA A 6 11.03 -0.14 1.67
N ARG A 7 10.39 0.42 2.69
CA ARG A 7 9.98 -0.34 3.88
C ARG A 7 9.01 -1.46 3.54
N ILE A 8 8.01 -1.17 2.71
CA ILE A 8 7.03 -2.17 2.30
C ILE A 8 7.70 -3.26 1.47
N CYS A 9 8.60 -2.91 0.57
CA CYS A 9 9.38 -3.89 -0.20
C CYS A 9 10.19 -4.81 0.71
N SER A 10 10.83 -4.25 1.74
CA SER A 10 11.58 -5.04 2.72
C SER A 10 10.69 -5.98 3.51
N LEU A 11 9.52 -5.51 3.94
CA LEU A 11 8.54 -6.32 4.64
C LEU A 11 8.09 -7.51 3.79
N ILE A 12 7.76 -7.27 2.53
CA ILE A 12 7.31 -8.31 1.61
C ILE A 12 8.42 -9.32 1.34
N ARG A 13 9.66 -8.84 1.14
CA ARG A 13 10.81 -9.72 0.94
C ARG A 13 11.05 -10.63 2.14
N ASN A 14 10.97 -10.08 3.34
CA ASN A 14 11.18 -10.85 4.57
C ASN A 14 10.13 -11.95 4.72
N LEU A 15 8.86 -11.64 4.48
CA LEU A 15 7.78 -12.62 4.56
C LEU A 15 7.88 -13.67 3.46
N THR A 16 8.23 -13.28 2.25
CA THR A 16 8.41 -14.22 1.13
C THR A 16 9.59 -15.16 1.41
N GLY A 17 10.65 -14.65 2.02
CA GLY A 17 11.80 -15.45 2.43
C GLY A 17 11.47 -16.44 3.54
N GLU A 18 10.40 -16.21 4.30
CA GLU A 18 9.91 -17.12 5.32
C GLU A 18 8.88 -18.13 4.78
N GLY A 19 8.64 -18.14 3.48
CA GLY A 19 7.73 -19.08 2.83
C GLY A 19 6.33 -18.57 2.55
N TYR A 20 6.04 -17.33 2.91
CA TYR A 20 4.74 -16.72 2.60
C TYR A 20 4.77 -16.14 1.18
N ALA A 21 3.68 -16.23 0.46
CA ALA A 21 3.55 -15.67 -0.89
C ALA A 21 2.44 -14.61 -0.91
N VAL A 22 2.64 -13.56 -1.70
CA VAL A 22 1.59 -12.56 -1.92
C VAL A 22 0.46 -13.23 -2.71
N PRO A 23 -0.76 -13.29 -2.17
CA PRO A 23 -1.87 -13.94 -2.85
C PRO A 23 -2.43 -13.08 -3.99
N ALA A 24 -3.13 -13.72 -4.92
CA ALA A 24 -3.95 -13.01 -5.89
C ALA A 24 -5.16 -12.41 -5.19
N ALA A 25 -5.71 -11.34 -5.77
CA ALA A 25 -6.86 -10.65 -5.17
C ALA A 25 -8.06 -11.58 -4.94
N ALA A 26 -8.26 -12.57 -5.84
CA ALA A 26 -9.35 -13.55 -5.73
C ALA A 26 -9.19 -14.52 -4.55
N ASP A 27 -7.96 -14.67 -4.05
CA ASP A 27 -7.64 -15.59 -2.94
C ASP A 27 -7.73 -14.93 -1.57
N VAL A 28 -8.11 -13.66 -1.53
CA VAL A 28 -8.18 -12.86 -0.30
C VAL A 28 -9.64 -12.62 0.07
N ASP A 29 -9.96 -12.88 1.34
CA ASP A 29 -11.27 -12.55 1.89
C ASP A 29 -11.21 -11.11 2.44
N ALA A 30 -11.77 -10.17 1.70
CA ALA A 30 -11.80 -8.76 2.08
C ALA A 30 -12.57 -8.51 3.39
N ALA A 31 -13.48 -9.40 3.75
CA ALA A 31 -14.22 -9.28 5.02
C ALA A 31 -13.30 -9.38 6.24
N LEU A 32 -12.13 -9.98 6.10
CA LEU A 32 -11.13 -10.07 7.17
C LEU A 32 -10.43 -8.73 7.41
N LEU A 33 -10.54 -7.78 6.48
CA LEU A 33 -9.94 -6.45 6.56
C LEU A 33 -10.97 -5.43 7.05
N SER A 34 -11.60 -5.70 8.20
CA SER A 34 -12.71 -4.91 8.72
C SER A 34 -12.32 -3.90 9.79
N GLY A 35 -11.06 -3.89 10.22
CA GLY A 35 -10.57 -2.94 11.22
C GLY A 35 -10.57 -1.50 10.69
N GLU A 36 -10.56 -0.53 11.61
CA GLU A 36 -10.60 0.88 11.27
C GLU A 36 -9.43 1.30 10.38
N THR A 37 -8.21 0.91 10.73
CA THR A 37 -7.01 1.25 9.95
C THR A 37 -6.96 0.51 8.62
N GLU A 38 -7.45 -0.72 8.57
CA GLU A 38 -7.54 -1.50 7.34
C GLU A 38 -8.55 -0.87 6.38
N THR A 39 -9.72 -0.49 6.89
CA THR A 39 -10.77 0.16 6.10
C THR A 39 -10.31 1.52 5.57
N ALA A 40 -9.62 2.31 6.41
CA ALA A 40 -9.10 3.60 6.00
C ALA A 40 -8.06 3.46 4.88
N LEU A 41 -7.18 2.46 4.96
CA LEU A 41 -6.17 2.21 3.94
C LEU A 41 -6.81 1.76 2.62
N ILE A 42 -7.79 0.87 2.67
CA ILE A 42 -8.52 0.42 1.48
C ILE A 42 -9.22 1.59 0.80
N LYS A 43 -9.87 2.44 1.58
CA LYS A 43 -10.54 3.62 1.06
C LYS A 43 -9.55 4.56 0.36
N GLN A 44 -8.40 4.79 0.97
CA GLN A 44 -7.36 5.64 0.38
C GLN A 44 -6.82 5.05 -0.92
N LEU A 45 -6.61 3.74 -0.98
CA LEU A 45 -6.18 3.07 -2.21
C LEU A 45 -7.22 3.25 -3.33
N SER A 46 -8.51 3.20 -3.00
CA SER A 46 -9.58 3.33 -4.00
C SER A 46 -9.66 4.73 -4.61
N LEU A 47 -9.09 5.75 -3.96
CA LEU A 47 -9.12 7.13 -4.44
C LEU A 47 -8.03 7.46 -5.46
N PHE A 48 -7.11 6.54 -5.74
CA PHE A 48 -5.96 6.83 -6.59
C PHE A 48 -6.35 7.29 -7.99
N CYS A 49 -7.28 6.60 -8.64
CA CYS A 49 -7.74 6.95 -9.98
C CYS A 49 -8.39 8.34 -10.03
N GLU A 50 -9.16 8.69 -8.99
CA GLU A 50 -9.78 10.01 -8.89
C GLU A 50 -8.74 11.11 -8.75
N GLU A 51 -7.71 10.89 -7.94
CA GLU A 51 -6.63 11.87 -7.78
C GLU A 51 -5.83 12.04 -9.06
N LEU A 52 -5.62 10.97 -9.83
CA LEU A 52 -4.99 11.06 -11.15
C LEU A 52 -5.82 11.94 -12.09
N ARG A 53 -7.14 11.76 -12.08
CA ARG A 53 -8.06 12.55 -12.90
C ARG A 53 -8.00 14.03 -12.53
N LEU A 54 -8.00 14.34 -11.24
CA LEU A 54 -7.92 15.72 -10.74
C LEU A 54 -6.57 16.36 -11.10
N ALA A 55 -5.48 15.63 -10.97
CA ALA A 55 -4.15 16.14 -11.32
C ALA A 55 -4.06 16.45 -12.82
N ALA A 56 -4.62 15.61 -13.66
CA ALA A 56 -4.65 15.82 -15.10
C ALA A 56 -5.54 17.03 -15.46
N ARG A 57 -6.71 17.15 -14.84
CA ARG A 57 -7.63 18.25 -15.10
C ARG A 57 -7.00 19.60 -14.77
N ASP A 58 -6.30 19.68 -13.63
CA ASP A 58 -5.77 20.92 -13.11
C ASP A 58 -4.32 21.20 -13.53
N TYR A 59 -3.71 20.28 -14.29
CA TYR A 59 -2.29 20.30 -14.65
C TYR A 59 -1.39 20.49 -13.42
N ASP A 60 -1.77 19.87 -12.30
CA ASP A 60 -1.11 20.09 -11.03
C ASP A 60 -0.66 18.76 -10.41
N PRO A 61 0.63 18.40 -10.50
CA PRO A 61 1.14 17.16 -9.91
C PRO A 61 1.11 17.16 -8.37
N SER A 62 0.87 18.30 -7.73
CA SER A 62 0.79 18.34 -6.27
C SER A 62 -0.37 17.51 -5.71
N HIS A 63 -1.42 17.28 -6.49
CA HIS A 63 -2.49 16.36 -6.13
C HIS A 63 -1.95 14.96 -5.87
N ILE A 64 -1.08 14.47 -6.76
CA ILE A 64 -0.48 13.14 -6.63
C ILE A 64 0.45 13.10 -5.43
N ASN A 65 1.30 14.11 -5.26
CA ASN A 65 2.22 14.16 -4.13
C ASN A 65 1.48 14.14 -2.79
N ARG A 66 0.46 14.94 -2.66
CA ARG A 66 -0.39 15.00 -1.46
C ARG A 66 -1.06 13.66 -1.18
N TYR A 67 -1.60 13.05 -2.23
CA TYR A 67 -2.23 11.73 -2.13
C TYR A 67 -1.26 10.67 -1.62
N LEU A 68 -0.04 10.63 -2.16
CA LEU A 68 0.97 9.64 -1.76
C LEU A 68 1.40 9.81 -0.31
N VAL A 69 1.53 11.06 0.16
CA VAL A 69 1.85 11.34 1.56
C VAL A 69 0.74 10.83 2.48
N GLU A 70 -0.52 11.07 2.13
CA GLU A 70 -1.66 10.57 2.89
C GLU A 70 -1.76 9.05 2.87
N LEU A 71 -1.49 8.43 1.72
CA LEU A 71 -1.49 6.97 1.59
C LEU A 71 -0.40 6.35 2.46
N ALA A 72 0.81 6.91 2.44
CA ALA A 72 1.90 6.45 3.29
C ALA A 72 1.54 6.56 4.77
N GLY A 73 0.86 7.64 5.17
CA GLY A 73 0.36 7.82 6.53
C GLY A 73 -0.68 6.78 6.93
N CYS A 74 -1.60 6.46 6.02
CA CYS A 74 -2.60 5.41 6.25
C CYS A 74 -1.94 4.05 6.42
N PHE A 75 -0.95 3.73 5.60
CA PHE A 75 -0.22 2.47 5.73
C PHE A 75 0.55 2.40 7.04
N HIS A 76 1.18 3.50 7.45
CA HIS A 76 1.92 3.55 8.71
C HIS A 76 0.99 3.24 9.90
N ARG A 77 -0.19 3.86 9.94
CA ARG A 77 -1.19 3.58 10.97
C ARG A 77 -1.67 2.14 10.95
N PHE A 78 -1.93 1.61 9.76
CA PHE A 78 -2.30 0.21 9.57
C PHE A 78 -1.22 -0.73 10.11
N TYR A 79 0.03 -0.52 9.73
CA TYR A 79 1.14 -1.39 10.13
C TYR A 79 1.42 -1.31 11.63
N THR A 80 1.19 -0.16 12.26
CA THR A 80 1.38 0.02 13.69
C THR A 80 0.34 -0.74 14.51
N VAL A 81 -0.90 -0.78 14.03
CA VAL A 81 -2.04 -1.40 14.73
C VAL A 81 -2.18 -2.88 14.37
N CYS A 82 -1.96 -3.22 13.11
CA CYS A 82 -2.24 -4.55 12.57
C CYS A 82 -0.96 -5.34 12.34
N ARG A 83 -0.89 -6.54 12.92
CA ARG A 83 0.21 -7.45 12.64
C ARG A 83 -0.04 -8.17 11.33
N ILE A 84 1.04 -8.46 10.61
CA ILE A 84 1.01 -9.36 9.45
C ILE A 84 1.61 -10.69 9.85
N LYS A 85 2.84 -10.68 10.34
CA LYS A 85 3.52 -11.88 10.82
C LYS A 85 2.92 -12.35 12.14
N GLY A 86 2.71 -13.64 12.26
CA GLY A 86 2.18 -14.25 13.50
C GLY A 86 0.66 -14.30 13.56
N GLU A 87 -0.03 -13.79 12.56
CA GLU A 87 -1.48 -13.88 12.48
C GLU A 87 -1.92 -15.18 11.80
N GLU A 88 -3.20 -15.51 11.94
CA GLU A 88 -3.82 -16.60 11.21
C GLU A 88 -3.55 -16.49 9.72
N ASP A 89 -3.36 -17.61 9.02
CA ASP A 89 -2.94 -17.64 7.62
C ASP A 89 -3.82 -16.78 6.71
N ALA A 90 -5.13 -16.86 6.86
CA ALA A 90 -6.07 -16.08 6.05
C ALA A 90 -5.93 -14.57 6.31
N VAL A 91 -5.76 -14.17 7.55
CA VAL A 91 -5.56 -12.77 7.95
C VAL A 91 -4.20 -12.27 7.46
N LEU A 92 -3.16 -13.08 7.62
CA LEU A 92 -1.82 -12.76 7.14
C LEU A 92 -1.83 -12.50 5.63
N LYS A 93 -2.46 -13.39 4.86
CA LYS A 93 -2.56 -13.25 3.41
C LYS A 93 -3.32 -11.99 3.01
N ALA A 94 -4.43 -11.69 3.67
CA ALA A 94 -5.21 -10.50 3.38
C ALA A 94 -4.41 -9.22 3.65
N ARG A 95 -3.73 -9.16 4.78
CA ARG A 95 -2.90 -8.00 5.15
C ARG A 95 -1.67 -7.87 4.26
N LEU A 96 -1.06 -8.99 3.88
CA LEU A 96 0.08 -9.00 2.97
C LEU A 96 -0.31 -8.48 1.58
N LYS A 97 -1.49 -8.88 1.08
CA LYS A 97 -2.03 -8.36 -0.18
C LYS A 97 -2.27 -6.85 -0.10
N LEU A 98 -2.80 -6.37 1.01
CA LEU A 98 -3.04 -4.95 1.23
C LEU A 98 -1.72 -4.16 1.21
N ALA A 99 -0.66 -4.70 1.82
CA ALA A 99 0.67 -4.09 1.77
C ALA A 99 1.22 -4.05 0.35
N ASP A 100 1.03 -5.12 -0.42
CA ASP A 100 1.50 -5.19 -1.80
C ASP A 100 0.77 -4.19 -2.71
N GLU A 101 -0.54 -4.04 -2.55
CA GLU A 101 -1.32 -3.04 -3.28
C GLU A 101 -0.85 -1.62 -2.95
N THR A 102 -0.56 -1.34 -1.68
CA THR A 102 -0.02 -0.04 -1.26
C THR A 102 1.33 0.21 -1.93
N ARG A 103 2.20 -0.79 -1.95
CA ARG A 103 3.50 -0.71 -2.63
C ARG A 103 3.35 -0.35 -4.11
N SER A 104 2.43 -1.02 -4.80
CA SER A 104 2.18 -0.78 -6.23
C SER A 104 1.71 0.64 -6.49
N VAL A 105 0.79 1.16 -5.68
CA VAL A 105 0.27 2.52 -5.84
C VAL A 105 1.36 3.55 -5.55
N LEU A 106 2.17 3.36 -4.51
CA LEU A 106 3.29 4.25 -4.22
C LEU A 106 4.29 4.29 -5.38
N LYS A 107 4.63 3.13 -5.92
CA LYS A 107 5.55 3.02 -7.07
C LYS A 107 5.00 3.75 -8.30
N ASN A 108 3.74 3.50 -8.63
CA ASN A 108 3.10 4.11 -9.79
C ASN A 108 2.97 5.63 -9.63
N GLY A 109 2.61 6.09 -8.43
CA GLY A 109 2.50 7.52 -8.16
C GLY A 109 3.85 8.22 -8.23
N LEU A 110 4.91 7.62 -7.69
CA LEU A 110 6.27 8.17 -7.78
C LEU A 110 6.74 8.24 -9.23
N ALA A 111 6.45 7.21 -10.03
CA ALA A 111 6.81 7.20 -11.44
C ALA A 111 6.15 8.35 -12.20
N LEU A 112 4.89 8.67 -11.89
CA LEU A 112 4.17 9.80 -12.49
C LEU A 112 4.79 11.14 -12.11
N LEU A 113 5.44 11.23 -10.95
CA LEU A 113 6.16 12.44 -10.54
C LEU A 113 7.59 12.47 -11.07
N GLY A 114 8.01 11.47 -11.84
CA GLY A 114 9.37 11.36 -12.37
C GLY A 114 10.41 10.93 -11.33
N VAL A 115 9.97 10.29 -10.25
CA VAL A 115 10.84 9.86 -9.16
C VAL A 115 10.91 8.34 -9.14
N ASP A 116 12.12 7.79 -9.00
CA ASP A 116 12.31 6.36 -8.84
C ASP A 116 11.78 5.88 -7.49
N ALA A 117 11.20 4.68 -7.49
CA ALA A 117 10.72 4.06 -6.26
C ALA A 117 11.78 3.05 -5.78
N PRO A 118 12.60 3.39 -4.79
CA PRO A 118 13.66 2.50 -4.34
C PRO A 118 13.10 1.30 -3.57
N GLU A 119 13.72 0.15 -3.74
CA GLU A 119 13.39 -1.06 -2.99
C GLU A 119 14.17 -1.13 -1.67
N LYS A 120 15.23 -0.35 -1.56
CA LYS A 120 16.09 -0.24 -0.38
C LYS A 120 16.48 1.21 -0.15
N MET A 121 16.51 1.60 1.08
CA MET A 121 17.03 2.90 1.49
C MET A 121 17.88 2.76 2.74
#